data_7a2ecb42e281091f449cf7325047f1bb
#
_entry.id   7a2ecb42e281091f449cf7325047f1bb
#
_cell.length_a   1.000
_cell.length_b   1.000
_cell.length_c   1.000
_cell.angle_alpha   90.00
_cell.angle_beta   90.00
_cell.angle_gamma   90.00
#
_symmetry.space_group_name_H-M   'P 1'
#
loop_
_entity.id
_entity.type
_entity.pdbx_description
1 polymer ?
#
loop_
_entity_poly.entity_id
_entity_poly.type
_entity_poly.pdbx_seq_one_letter_code
_entity_poly.pdbx_strand_id
1 'polypeptide(L)'
;MSTHSRSTAGRNATPQVAPFPSAGGFRDGMPWRAIVTTARIYLVLLLALAAIGLVPLLFGWHGSVVPTGSMRPGLSPGDLVLTSTPARDVPIPVGRIIQFTSPSPEDVATPRVHLHRVVEVNDDGTYSTAGDANTDGYVAPVAPGQVTGEVRMRVRFIGLPSYWLSTGNGAALTTWVGLTIAALLALVVDRNAGPLRPAGTDAVRTTPTRRPFFA
;
A
#
# COMPACT_ATOMS: atom_id res chain seq x y z
N MET A 1 82.62 12.64 -45.83
CA MET A 1 81.34 13.25 -46.14
C MET A 1 80.26 12.29 -45.70
N SER A 2 79.76 12.45 -44.48
CA SER A 2 78.74 11.57 -43.89
C SER A 2 77.36 12.32 -43.92
N THR A 3 76.44 11.73 -44.59
CA THR A 3 75.06 12.24 -44.63
C THR A 3 74.21 11.45 -43.63
N HIS A 4 73.83 12.14 -42.56
CA HIS A 4 72.84 11.64 -41.63
C HIS A 4 71.45 11.78 -42.22
N SER A 5 70.77 10.63 -42.45
CA SER A 5 69.34 10.59 -42.74
C SER A 5 68.57 10.51 -41.42
N ARG A 6 67.80 11.56 -41.07
CA ARG A 6 66.84 11.57 -39.95
C ARG A 6 65.52 11.01 -40.45
N SER A 7 65.16 9.84 -39.98
CA SER A 7 63.83 9.27 -40.13
C SER A 7 62.89 9.88 -39.05
N THR A 8 61.96 10.72 -39.47
CA THR A 8 60.86 11.22 -38.62
C THR A 8 59.68 10.28 -38.73
N ALA A 9 59.60 9.32 -37.83
CA ALA A 9 58.39 8.51 -37.67
C ALA A 9 57.32 9.33 -36.92
N GLY A 10 56.42 9.93 -37.68
CA GLY A 10 55.20 10.60 -37.15
C GLY A 10 54.28 9.52 -36.53
N ARG A 11 54.14 9.52 -35.21
CA ARG A 11 53.12 8.75 -34.52
C ARG A 11 51.78 9.48 -34.66
N ASN A 12 50.94 8.99 -35.56
CA ASN A 12 49.52 9.36 -35.58
C ASN A 12 48.87 8.76 -34.34
N ALA A 13 48.84 9.51 -33.23
CA ALA A 13 48.00 9.18 -32.08
C ALA A 13 46.56 9.54 -32.45
N THR A 14 45.78 8.54 -32.77
CA THR A 14 44.29 8.68 -32.83
C THR A 14 43.80 9.13 -31.47
N PRO A 15 43.00 10.20 -31.38
CA PRO A 15 42.45 10.62 -30.11
C PRO A 15 41.54 9.49 -29.57
N GLN A 16 41.90 8.90 -28.46
CA GLN A 16 41.00 8.02 -27.72
C GLN A 16 39.87 8.84 -27.15
N VAL A 17 38.71 8.75 -27.80
CA VAL A 17 37.47 9.28 -27.24
C VAL A 17 37.20 8.46 -25.98
N ALA A 18 37.23 9.13 -24.82
CA ALA A 18 36.88 8.50 -23.55
C ALA A 18 35.44 7.91 -23.66
N PRO A 19 35.22 6.66 -23.26
CA PRO A 19 33.90 6.07 -23.31
C PRO A 19 32.96 6.89 -22.41
N PHE A 20 31.82 7.31 -22.95
CA PHE A 20 30.78 7.96 -22.17
C PHE A 20 30.45 7.07 -20.98
N PRO A 21 30.28 7.65 -19.76
CA PRO A 21 29.88 6.86 -18.60
C PRO A 21 28.57 6.15 -18.93
N SER A 22 28.62 4.82 -18.91
CA SER A 22 27.45 3.99 -19.15
C SER A 22 26.38 4.32 -18.09
N ALA A 23 25.15 4.56 -18.51
CA ALA A 23 24.00 4.85 -17.64
C ALA A 23 23.68 3.68 -16.64
N GLY A 24 24.45 2.60 -16.67
CA GLY A 24 24.32 1.43 -15.80
C GLY A 24 24.71 1.65 -14.34
N GLY A 25 25.61 2.61 -14.07
CA GLY A 25 26.21 2.77 -12.74
C GLY A 25 25.26 3.19 -11.61
N PHE A 26 24.12 3.80 -11.91
CA PHE A 26 23.15 4.22 -10.89
C PHE A 26 22.24 3.06 -10.44
N ARG A 27 21.99 2.10 -11.31
CA ARG A 27 21.07 0.96 -11.05
C ARG A 27 21.75 -0.20 -10.33
N ASP A 28 23.06 -0.29 -10.44
CA ASP A 28 23.88 -1.34 -9.79
C ASP A 28 24.28 -0.94 -8.37
N GLY A 29 23.98 0.29 -7.98
CA GLY A 29 24.28 0.82 -6.66
C GLY A 29 23.39 0.24 -5.57
N MET A 30 23.95 0.08 -4.37
CA MET A 30 23.23 -0.29 -3.15
C MET A 30 21.93 0.50 -2.94
N PRO A 31 21.84 1.84 -3.24
CA PRO A 31 20.61 2.61 -3.06
C PRO A 31 19.47 2.17 -3.98
N TRP A 32 19.73 1.80 -5.23
CA TRP A 32 18.68 1.34 -6.14
C TRP A 32 18.04 0.03 -5.68
N ARG A 33 18.86 -0.93 -5.24
CA ARG A 33 18.38 -2.20 -4.69
C ARG A 33 17.51 -1.99 -3.45
N ALA A 34 17.92 -1.07 -2.57
CA ALA A 34 17.13 -0.71 -1.40
C ALA A 34 15.77 -0.11 -1.79
N ILE A 35 15.73 0.82 -2.76
CA ILE A 35 14.49 1.42 -3.27
C ILE A 35 13.54 0.35 -3.80
N VAL A 36 14.03 -0.54 -4.67
CA VAL A 36 13.19 -1.60 -5.26
C VAL A 36 12.70 -2.59 -4.21
N THR A 37 13.55 -2.96 -3.25
CA THR A 37 13.14 -3.86 -2.16
C THR A 37 12.08 -3.22 -1.29
N THR A 38 12.25 -1.96 -0.91
CA THR A 38 11.25 -1.20 -0.14
C THR A 38 9.92 -1.08 -0.91
N ALA A 39 9.99 -0.79 -2.22
CA ALA A 39 8.80 -0.73 -3.08
C ALA A 39 8.07 -2.08 -3.14
N ARG A 40 8.79 -3.19 -3.23
CA ARG A 40 8.21 -4.55 -3.19
C ARG A 40 7.51 -4.82 -1.87
N ILE A 41 8.19 -4.55 -0.76
CA ILE A 41 7.61 -4.76 0.59
C ILE A 41 6.35 -3.91 0.74
N TYR A 42 6.41 -2.63 0.38
CA TYR A 42 5.25 -1.73 0.44
C TYR A 42 4.05 -2.26 -0.36
N LEU A 43 4.26 -2.66 -1.62
CA LEU A 43 3.18 -3.17 -2.48
C LEU A 43 2.63 -4.51 -2.03
N VAL A 44 3.49 -5.40 -1.51
CA VAL A 44 3.05 -6.68 -0.92
C VAL A 44 2.20 -6.44 0.33
N LEU A 45 2.62 -5.53 1.21
CA LEU A 45 1.82 -5.16 2.39
C LEU A 45 0.49 -4.52 1.99
N LEU A 46 0.48 -3.63 1.00
CA LEU A 46 -0.74 -3.01 0.49
C LEU A 46 -1.70 -4.07 -0.07
N LEU A 47 -1.18 -5.01 -0.87
CA LEU A 47 -1.96 -6.11 -1.42
C LEU A 47 -2.50 -7.04 -0.33
N ALA A 48 -1.69 -7.37 0.66
CA ALA A 48 -2.11 -8.20 1.79
C ALA A 48 -3.22 -7.54 2.59
N LEU A 49 -3.09 -6.25 2.90
CA LEU A 49 -4.14 -5.48 3.57
C LEU A 49 -5.42 -5.42 2.74
N ALA A 50 -5.29 -5.18 1.42
CA ALA A 50 -6.44 -5.19 0.52
C ALA A 50 -7.12 -6.56 0.51
N ALA A 51 -6.37 -7.66 0.44
CA ALA A 51 -6.92 -9.01 0.50
C ALA A 51 -7.65 -9.27 1.82
N ILE A 52 -7.05 -8.91 2.97
CA ILE A 52 -7.69 -9.05 4.28
C ILE A 52 -9.01 -8.27 4.35
N GLY A 53 -9.07 -7.08 3.74
CA GLY A 53 -10.28 -6.26 3.71
C GLY A 53 -11.35 -6.75 2.74
N LEU A 54 -10.96 -7.32 1.59
CA LEU A 54 -11.87 -7.69 0.51
C LEU A 54 -12.37 -9.14 0.60
N VAL A 55 -11.51 -10.08 1.05
CA VAL A 55 -11.86 -11.50 1.10
C VAL A 55 -13.14 -11.76 1.92
N PRO A 56 -13.36 -11.19 3.13
CA PRO A 56 -14.58 -11.41 3.89
C PRO A 56 -15.85 -10.94 3.17
N LEU A 57 -15.76 -9.96 2.26
CA LEU A 57 -16.92 -9.50 1.49
C LEU A 57 -17.49 -10.61 0.59
N LEU A 58 -16.63 -11.54 0.12
CA LEU A 58 -17.04 -12.70 -0.67
C LEU A 58 -17.87 -13.69 0.16
N PHE A 59 -17.78 -13.62 1.49
CA PHE A 59 -18.53 -14.43 2.43
C PHE A 59 -19.76 -13.71 3.01
N GLY A 60 -20.22 -12.64 2.34
CA GLY A 60 -21.42 -11.89 2.74
C GLY A 60 -21.21 -10.90 3.89
N TRP A 61 -19.95 -10.59 4.25
CA TRP A 61 -19.69 -9.51 5.20
C TRP A 61 -19.77 -8.15 4.49
N HIS A 62 -20.05 -7.11 5.28
CA HIS A 62 -20.14 -5.74 4.76
C HIS A 62 -18.95 -4.93 5.27
N GLY A 63 -18.34 -4.15 4.40
CA GLY A 63 -17.25 -3.25 4.76
C GLY A 63 -17.75 -1.81 4.95
N SER A 64 -17.36 -1.17 6.05
CA SER A 64 -17.64 0.24 6.30
C SER A 64 -16.39 0.95 6.78
N VAL A 65 -16.10 2.12 6.22
CA VAL A 65 -14.98 2.96 6.68
C VAL A 65 -15.46 3.84 7.83
N VAL A 66 -14.69 3.85 8.92
CA VAL A 66 -14.99 4.66 10.11
C VAL A 66 -14.78 6.15 9.78
N PRO A 67 -15.84 6.99 9.83
CA PRO A 67 -15.72 8.39 9.42
C PRO A 67 -15.32 9.33 10.56
N THR A 68 -15.61 8.97 11.83
CA THR A 68 -15.48 9.85 13.00
C THR A 68 -14.62 9.23 14.11
N GLY A 69 -14.22 10.05 15.08
CA GLY A 69 -13.44 9.61 16.22
C GLY A 69 -14.24 9.16 17.45
N SER A 70 -15.58 9.04 17.36
CA SER A 70 -16.44 8.68 18.50
C SER A 70 -16.14 7.32 19.13
N MET A 71 -15.48 6.43 18.37
CA MET A 71 -15.08 5.10 18.81
C MET A 71 -13.60 4.98 19.20
N ARG A 72 -12.90 6.11 19.38
CA ARG A 72 -11.51 6.08 19.88
C ARG A 72 -11.45 5.67 21.35
N PRO A 73 -10.42 4.91 21.78
CA PRO A 73 -9.28 4.39 21.00
C PRO A 73 -9.62 3.08 20.25
N GLY A 74 -10.81 2.52 20.44
CA GLY A 74 -11.22 1.24 19.86
C GLY A 74 -11.15 1.22 18.34
N LEU A 75 -11.76 2.20 17.67
CA LEU A 75 -11.70 2.41 16.22
C LEU A 75 -11.22 3.83 15.92
N SER A 76 -10.48 4.00 14.84
CA SER A 76 -9.97 5.29 14.38
C SER A 76 -10.54 5.66 13.02
N PRO A 77 -10.71 6.97 12.72
CA PRO A 77 -11.07 7.40 11.38
C PRO A 77 -10.12 6.83 10.33
N GLY A 78 -10.69 6.30 9.24
CA GLY A 78 -9.92 5.61 8.20
C GLY A 78 -9.67 4.12 8.45
N ASP A 79 -10.10 3.55 9.57
CA ASP A 79 -10.16 2.09 9.74
C ASP A 79 -11.32 1.53 8.89
N LEU A 80 -11.11 0.34 8.32
CA LEU A 80 -12.18 -0.46 7.73
C LEU A 80 -12.71 -1.42 8.78
N VAL A 81 -14.01 -1.39 9.04
CA VAL A 81 -14.70 -2.39 9.85
C VAL A 81 -15.47 -3.35 8.96
N LEU A 82 -15.37 -4.62 9.27
CA LEU A 82 -16.09 -5.68 8.59
C LEU A 82 -17.19 -6.19 9.52
N THR A 83 -18.42 -6.07 9.06
CA THR A 83 -19.62 -6.42 9.80
C THR A 83 -20.29 -7.64 9.19
N SER A 84 -20.86 -8.49 10.03
CA SER A 84 -21.78 -9.54 9.60
C SER A 84 -23.19 -9.23 10.08
N THR A 85 -24.21 -9.71 9.35
CA THR A 85 -25.59 -9.63 9.81
C THR A 85 -25.73 -10.38 11.13
N PRO A 86 -26.30 -9.75 12.19
CA PRO A 86 -26.53 -10.43 13.45
C PRO A 86 -27.53 -11.59 13.29
N ALA A 87 -27.37 -12.61 14.11
CA ALA A 87 -28.39 -13.66 14.22
C ALA A 87 -29.68 -13.07 14.82
N ARG A 88 -30.83 -13.38 14.23
CA ARG A 88 -32.12 -12.76 14.63
C ARG A 88 -32.59 -13.20 16.01
N ASP A 89 -32.21 -14.41 16.43
CA ASP A 89 -32.76 -15.05 17.63
C ASP A 89 -31.77 -15.01 18.81
N VAL A 90 -30.63 -14.33 18.67
CA VAL A 90 -29.61 -14.27 19.74
C VAL A 90 -29.31 -12.80 20.03
N PRO A 91 -29.53 -12.36 21.29
CA PRO A 91 -29.17 -11.01 21.70
C PRO A 91 -27.68 -10.76 21.50
N ILE A 92 -27.34 -9.56 21.06
CA ILE A 92 -25.95 -9.15 20.89
C ILE A 92 -25.36 -8.89 22.28
N PRO A 93 -24.26 -9.56 22.66
CA PRO A 93 -23.68 -9.40 23.98
C PRO A 93 -23.15 -7.98 24.24
N VAL A 94 -23.20 -7.55 25.50
CA VAL A 94 -22.54 -6.34 25.98
C VAL A 94 -21.06 -6.35 25.60
N GLY A 95 -20.52 -5.19 25.21
CA GLY A 95 -19.15 -5.02 24.76
C GLY A 95 -18.96 -5.18 23.26
N ARG A 96 -19.92 -5.70 22.52
CA ARG A 96 -19.85 -5.80 21.05
C ARG A 96 -20.08 -4.44 20.41
N ILE A 97 -19.41 -4.19 19.29
CA ILE A 97 -19.64 -2.98 18.48
C ILE A 97 -20.67 -3.34 17.42
N ILE A 98 -21.71 -2.52 17.33
CA ILE A 98 -22.79 -2.69 16.35
C ILE A 98 -22.82 -1.49 15.40
N GLN A 99 -23.23 -1.80 14.18
CA GLN A 99 -23.60 -0.81 13.17
C GLN A 99 -25.11 -0.72 13.13
N PHE A 100 -25.65 0.49 13.26
CA PHE A 100 -27.09 0.69 13.24
C PHE A 100 -27.44 2.00 12.56
N THR A 101 -28.70 2.12 12.13
CA THR A 101 -29.24 3.33 11.53
C THR A 101 -30.09 4.06 12.56
N SER A 102 -29.70 5.28 12.91
CA SER A 102 -30.48 6.09 13.85
C SER A 102 -31.66 6.75 13.14
N PRO A 103 -32.89 6.64 13.68
CA PRO A 103 -34.04 7.38 13.21
C PRO A 103 -34.08 8.76 13.88
N SER A 104 -33.02 9.55 13.79
CA SER A 104 -33.11 10.94 14.29
C SER A 104 -34.09 11.73 13.41
N PRO A 105 -34.96 12.57 14.01
CA PRO A 105 -35.84 13.46 13.23
C PRO A 105 -35.07 14.35 12.26
N GLU A 106 -33.81 14.66 12.57
CA GLU A 106 -32.91 15.44 11.71
C GLU A 106 -32.38 14.65 10.54
N ASP A 107 -32.37 13.31 10.63
CA ASP A 107 -31.78 12.38 9.66
C ASP A 107 -32.84 11.66 8.79
N VAL A 108 -34.12 12.06 8.82
CA VAL A 108 -35.20 11.41 8.05
C VAL A 108 -34.92 11.43 6.53
N ALA A 109 -34.19 12.43 6.03
CA ALA A 109 -33.85 12.55 4.61
C ALA A 109 -32.60 11.70 4.21
N THR A 110 -31.70 11.45 5.15
CA THR A 110 -30.47 10.66 4.92
C THR A 110 -30.12 9.89 6.19
N PRO A 111 -30.54 8.63 6.31
CA PRO A 111 -30.25 7.80 7.47
C PRO A 111 -28.76 7.72 7.71
N ARG A 112 -28.29 8.15 8.89
CA ARG A 112 -26.88 8.05 9.25
C ARG A 112 -26.60 6.71 9.86
N VAL A 113 -25.52 6.13 9.41
CA VAL A 113 -24.99 4.87 9.95
C VAL A 113 -24.06 5.20 11.11
N HIS A 114 -24.38 4.66 12.28
CA HIS A 114 -23.60 4.81 13.50
C HIS A 114 -22.88 3.50 13.85
N LEU A 115 -21.72 3.64 14.46
CA LEU A 115 -20.93 2.54 15.03
C LEU A 115 -20.76 2.84 16.52
N HIS A 116 -21.40 2.06 17.39
CA HIS A 116 -21.26 2.20 18.84
C HIS A 116 -21.12 0.85 19.51
N ARG A 117 -20.67 0.87 20.76
CA ARG A 117 -20.56 -0.32 21.59
C ARG A 117 -21.84 -0.53 22.39
N VAL A 118 -22.32 -1.76 22.43
CA VAL A 118 -23.42 -2.16 23.33
C VAL A 118 -22.88 -2.10 24.76
N VAL A 119 -23.49 -1.26 25.57
CA VAL A 119 -23.18 -1.11 27.01
C VAL A 119 -24.17 -1.83 27.90
N GLU A 120 -25.40 -2.01 27.42
CA GLU A 120 -26.47 -2.69 28.16
C GLU A 120 -27.48 -3.29 27.18
N VAL A 121 -28.07 -4.42 27.59
CA VAL A 121 -29.24 -5.00 26.91
C VAL A 121 -30.43 -4.77 27.83
N ASN A 122 -31.39 -3.98 27.38
CA ASN A 122 -32.55 -3.58 28.16
C ASN A 122 -33.58 -4.72 28.24
N ASP A 123 -34.46 -4.66 29.26
CA ASP A 123 -35.50 -5.69 29.49
C ASP A 123 -36.52 -5.79 28.32
N ASP A 124 -36.70 -4.70 27.55
CA ASP A 124 -37.53 -4.65 26.37
C ASP A 124 -36.83 -5.20 25.08
N GLY A 125 -35.62 -5.70 25.24
CA GLY A 125 -34.81 -6.24 24.14
C GLY A 125 -34.11 -5.19 23.29
N THR A 126 -34.16 -3.90 23.63
CA THR A 126 -33.38 -2.86 22.99
C THR A 126 -31.94 -2.80 23.51
N TYR A 127 -31.06 -2.12 22.79
CA TYR A 127 -29.63 -1.97 23.16
C TYR A 127 -29.36 -0.52 23.56
N SER A 128 -28.81 -0.32 24.75
CA SER A 128 -28.15 0.92 25.11
C SER A 128 -26.76 0.92 24.54
N THR A 129 -26.37 1.96 23.78
CA THR A 129 -25.09 2.02 23.09
C THR A 129 -24.34 3.30 23.39
N ALA A 130 -23.00 3.23 23.41
CA ALA A 130 -22.14 4.40 23.59
C ALA A 130 -20.92 4.34 22.64
N GLY A 131 -20.45 5.51 22.25
CA GLY A 131 -19.14 5.63 21.59
C GLY A 131 -18.01 5.52 22.62
N ASP A 132 -16.94 4.81 22.30
CA ASP A 132 -15.80 4.60 23.20
C ASP A 132 -15.14 5.92 23.66
N ALA A 133 -15.26 7.00 22.88
CA ALA A 133 -14.72 8.32 23.20
C ALA A 133 -15.73 9.23 23.93
N ASN A 134 -16.98 8.82 24.05
CA ASN A 134 -18.04 9.63 24.63
C ASN A 134 -18.28 9.19 26.08
N THR A 135 -17.80 9.97 27.03
CA THR A 135 -18.03 9.72 28.47
C THR A 135 -19.48 9.92 28.89
N ASP A 136 -20.25 10.75 28.15
CA ASP A 136 -21.61 11.15 28.50
C ASP A 136 -22.66 10.72 27.45
N GLY A 137 -22.28 9.86 26.55
CA GLY A 137 -23.06 9.58 25.35
C GLY A 137 -24.08 8.46 25.50
N TYR A 138 -25.17 8.71 26.21
CA TYR A 138 -26.38 7.92 26.05
C TYR A 138 -27.01 8.21 24.68
N VAL A 139 -26.91 7.27 23.77
CA VAL A 139 -27.71 7.30 22.54
C VAL A 139 -29.05 6.64 22.84
N ALA A 140 -30.15 7.17 22.29
CA ALA A 140 -31.46 6.56 22.43
C ALA A 140 -31.39 5.03 22.20
N PRO A 141 -32.16 4.23 22.94
CA PRO A 141 -32.16 2.79 22.82
C PRO A 141 -32.33 2.32 21.37
N VAL A 142 -31.48 1.42 20.93
CA VAL A 142 -31.47 0.89 19.57
C VAL A 142 -32.28 -0.40 19.53
N ALA A 143 -33.35 -0.42 18.74
CA ALA A 143 -34.12 -1.64 18.55
C ALA A 143 -33.33 -2.70 17.74
N PRO A 144 -33.50 -4.00 17.97
CA PRO A 144 -32.82 -5.05 17.22
C PRO A 144 -32.99 -4.92 15.70
N GLY A 145 -34.15 -4.45 15.23
CA GLY A 145 -34.42 -4.24 13.80
C GLY A 145 -33.64 -3.08 13.15
N GLN A 146 -33.06 -2.18 13.94
CA GLN A 146 -32.23 -1.08 13.48
C GLN A 146 -30.77 -1.48 13.32
N VAL A 147 -30.35 -2.61 13.88
CA VAL A 147 -28.98 -3.10 13.80
C VAL A 147 -28.76 -3.71 12.43
N THR A 148 -27.90 -3.05 11.64
CA THR A 148 -27.55 -3.47 10.28
C THR A 148 -26.35 -4.41 10.25
N GLY A 149 -25.51 -4.42 11.30
CA GLY A 149 -24.34 -5.28 11.37
C GLY A 149 -23.69 -5.35 12.75
N GLU A 150 -23.04 -6.46 13.03
CA GLU A 150 -22.14 -6.64 14.18
C GLU A 150 -20.70 -6.64 13.68
N VAL A 151 -19.85 -5.81 14.29
CA VAL A 151 -18.43 -5.72 13.91
C VAL A 151 -17.70 -7.00 14.31
N ARG A 152 -17.14 -7.68 13.33
CA ARG A 152 -16.36 -8.93 13.51
C ARG A 152 -14.87 -8.67 13.44
N MET A 153 -14.45 -7.77 12.56
CA MET A 153 -13.01 -7.49 12.35
C MET A 153 -12.78 -6.02 12.01
N ARG A 154 -11.65 -5.51 12.44
CA ARG A 154 -11.11 -4.20 12.08
C ARG A 154 -9.83 -4.35 11.29
N VAL A 155 -9.73 -3.68 10.15
CA VAL A 155 -8.50 -3.58 9.38
C VAL A 155 -8.04 -2.12 9.40
N ARG A 156 -6.89 -1.90 10.04
CA ARG A 156 -6.35 -0.54 10.19
C ARG A 156 -5.85 0.01 8.86
N PHE A 157 -6.01 1.32 8.68
CA PHE A 157 -5.42 2.11 7.60
C PHE A 157 -5.95 1.85 6.20
N ILE A 158 -6.65 0.74 5.93
CA ILE A 158 -7.08 0.40 4.57
C ILE A 158 -8.16 1.34 4.04
N GLY A 159 -8.96 1.92 4.92
CA GLY A 159 -9.98 2.91 4.59
C GLY A 159 -9.46 4.34 4.45
N LEU A 160 -8.16 4.59 4.72
CA LEU A 160 -7.59 5.94 4.67
C LEU A 160 -7.78 6.65 3.32
N PRO A 161 -7.57 6.01 2.16
CA PRO A 161 -7.80 6.69 0.88
C PRO A 161 -9.25 7.18 0.72
N SER A 162 -10.22 6.34 1.08
CA SER A 162 -11.65 6.70 1.08
C SER A 162 -11.96 7.79 2.10
N TYR A 163 -11.38 7.71 3.29
CA TYR A 163 -11.52 8.73 4.33
C TYR A 163 -10.95 10.09 3.89
N TRP A 164 -9.75 10.13 3.28
CA TRP A 164 -9.19 11.38 2.77
C TRP A 164 -10.01 11.99 1.65
N LEU A 165 -10.59 11.13 0.79
CA LEU A 165 -11.49 11.58 -0.27
C LEU A 165 -12.74 12.23 0.33
N SER A 166 -13.38 11.59 1.32
CA SER A 166 -14.60 12.08 1.95
C SER A 166 -14.40 13.34 2.82
N THR A 167 -13.20 13.51 3.39
CA THR A 167 -12.86 14.67 4.22
C THR A 167 -12.19 15.82 3.45
N GLY A 168 -11.99 15.65 2.13
CA GLY A 168 -11.33 16.66 1.30
C GLY A 168 -9.83 16.79 1.53
N ASN A 169 -9.17 15.83 2.20
CA ASN A 169 -7.74 15.85 2.40
C ASN A 169 -6.99 15.41 1.13
N GLY A 170 -7.05 16.25 0.10
CA GLY A 170 -6.42 15.99 -1.19
C GLY A 170 -4.90 15.83 -1.12
N ALA A 171 -4.23 16.55 -0.21
CA ALA A 171 -2.78 16.45 -0.06
C ALA A 171 -2.32 15.06 0.39
N ALA A 172 -2.99 14.47 1.38
CA ALA A 172 -2.69 13.11 1.83
C ALA A 172 -2.99 12.08 0.73
N LEU A 173 -4.12 12.23 0.05
CA LEU A 173 -4.53 11.34 -1.04
C LEU A 173 -3.55 11.39 -2.21
N THR A 174 -3.17 12.57 -2.69
CA THR A 174 -2.21 12.73 -3.80
C THR A 174 -0.82 12.21 -3.44
N THR A 175 -0.37 12.45 -2.21
CA THR A 175 0.91 11.90 -1.73
C THR A 175 0.89 10.37 -1.74
N TRP A 176 -0.16 9.76 -1.22
CA TRP A 176 -0.30 8.30 -1.20
C TRP A 176 -0.36 7.69 -2.61
N VAL A 177 -1.15 8.28 -3.51
CA VAL A 177 -1.23 7.88 -4.93
C VAL A 177 0.13 8.02 -5.60
N GLY A 178 0.81 9.16 -5.41
CA GLY A 178 2.13 9.42 -5.98
C GLY A 178 3.18 8.39 -5.53
N LEU A 179 3.22 8.07 -4.23
CA LEU A 179 4.11 7.04 -3.69
C LEU A 179 3.81 5.65 -4.27
N THR A 180 2.52 5.31 -4.43
CA THR A 180 2.11 4.03 -5.00
C THR A 180 2.53 3.93 -6.47
N ILE A 181 2.32 4.98 -7.26
CA ILE A 181 2.76 5.05 -8.66
C ILE A 181 4.30 4.96 -8.74
N ALA A 182 5.02 5.70 -7.90
CA ALA A 182 6.48 5.65 -7.87
C ALA A 182 7.01 4.25 -7.54
N ALA A 183 6.38 3.55 -6.58
CA ALA A 183 6.72 2.17 -6.25
C ALA A 183 6.47 1.22 -7.42
N LEU A 184 5.35 1.35 -8.13
CA LEU A 184 5.05 0.55 -9.32
C LEU A 184 6.05 0.82 -10.44
N LEU A 185 6.37 2.09 -10.71
CA LEU A 185 7.35 2.47 -11.72
C LEU A 185 8.74 1.92 -11.39
N ALA A 186 9.17 1.96 -10.12
CA ALA A 186 10.43 1.37 -9.69
C ALA A 186 10.52 -0.13 -10.02
N LEU A 187 9.42 -0.88 -9.82
CA LEU A 187 9.35 -2.30 -10.18
C LEU A 187 9.39 -2.53 -11.70
N VAL A 188 8.65 -1.73 -12.47
CA VAL A 188 8.64 -1.85 -13.93
C VAL A 188 10.03 -1.57 -14.50
N VAL A 189 10.67 -0.51 -14.00
CA VAL A 189 12.03 -0.12 -14.41
C VAL A 189 13.05 -1.22 -14.04
N ASP A 190 12.95 -1.82 -12.85
CA ASP A 190 13.81 -2.91 -12.41
C ASP A 190 13.61 -4.17 -13.28
N ARG A 191 12.36 -4.52 -13.54
CA ARG A 191 12.01 -5.69 -14.37
C ARG A 191 12.52 -5.56 -15.82
N ASN A 192 12.44 -4.36 -16.41
CA ASN A 192 12.85 -4.11 -17.78
C ASN A 192 14.37 -3.97 -17.94
N ALA A 193 15.13 -3.91 -16.83
CA ALA A 193 16.56 -3.76 -16.86
C ALA A 193 17.33 -5.03 -17.31
N GLY A 194 16.68 -6.18 -17.33
CA GLY A 194 17.30 -7.48 -17.63
C GLY A 194 18.29 -7.94 -16.55
N PRO A 195 18.70 -9.22 -16.57
CA PRO A 195 19.75 -9.70 -15.70
C PRO A 195 21.08 -9.01 -16.05
N LEU A 196 21.77 -8.51 -15.03
CA LEU A 196 23.09 -7.91 -15.17
C LEU A 196 24.03 -8.93 -15.83
N ARG A 197 24.50 -8.62 -17.03
CA ARG A 197 25.62 -9.37 -17.59
C ARG A 197 26.85 -9.12 -16.70
N PRO A 198 27.48 -10.15 -16.14
CA PRO A 198 28.71 -9.96 -15.40
C PRO A 198 29.74 -9.34 -16.35
N ALA A 199 30.25 -8.16 -15.99
CA ALA A 199 31.35 -7.52 -16.68
C ALA A 199 32.56 -8.42 -16.52
N GLY A 200 32.90 -9.22 -17.52
CA GLY A 200 34.12 -10.02 -17.44
C GLY A 200 34.26 -11.26 -18.30
N THR A 201 33.32 -11.56 -19.23
CA THR A 201 33.48 -12.76 -20.07
C THR A 201 34.02 -12.49 -21.47
N ASP A 202 34.33 -11.26 -21.83
CA ASP A 202 34.84 -10.93 -23.18
C ASP A 202 36.37 -10.83 -23.29
N ALA A 203 37.14 -11.21 -22.26
CA ALA A 203 38.56 -10.99 -22.20
C ALA A 203 39.40 -12.29 -22.36
N VAL A 204 38.92 -13.32 -23.02
CA VAL A 204 39.81 -14.39 -23.50
C VAL A 204 39.38 -14.80 -24.92
N ARG A 205 39.53 -13.91 -25.85
CA ARG A 205 39.73 -14.31 -27.24
C ARG A 205 41.20 -14.63 -27.39
N THR A 206 41.56 -15.86 -27.18
CA THR A 206 42.87 -16.41 -27.54
C THR A 206 43.07 -16.21 -29.03
N THR A 207 44.00 -15.35 -29.37
CA THR A 207 44.55 -15.21 -30.72
C THR A 207 45.09 -16.56 -31.16
N PRO A 208 44.70 -17.15 -32.30
CA PRO A 208 45.29 -18.37 -32.78
C PRO A 208 46.75 -18.08 -33.19
N THR A 209 47.70 -18.69 -32.51
CA THR A 209 49.09 -18.66 -32.86
C THR A 209 49.29 -19.33 -34.25
N ARG A 210 49.59 -18.52 -35.25
CA ARG A 210 50.01 -18.99 -36.58
C ARG A 210 51.34 -19.74 -36.39
N ARG A 211 51.34 -21.03 -36.59
CA ARG A 211 52.59 -21.80 -36.71
C ARG A 211 53.28 -21.41 -38.03
N PRO A 212 54.56 -21.13 -38.03
CA PRO A 212 55.31 -20.98 -39.28
C PRO A 212 55.46 -22.34 -39.95
N PHE A 213 55.10 -22.40 -41.23
CA PHE A 213 55.49 -23.51 -42.10
C PHE A 213 56.99 -23.36 -42.43
N PHE A 214 57.79 -24.33 -42.00
CA PHE A 214 59.10 -24.58 -42.57
C PHE A 214 58.96 -25.61 -43.69
N ALA A 215 59.42 -25.20 -44.90
CA ALA A 215 59.74 -26.08 -46.04
C ALA A 215 61.12 -26.60 -45.89
#